data_2b7ed0830df48dd119526406b3f03b56
#
_entry.id   2b7ed0830df48dd119526406b3f03b56
#
_cell.length_a   1.000
_cell.length_b   1.000
_cell.length_c   1.000
_cell.angle_alpha   90.00
_cell.angle_beta   90.00
_cell.angle_gamma   90.00
#
_symmetry.space_group_name_H-M   'P 1'
#
loop_
_entity.id
_entity.type
_entity.pdbx_description
1 polymer ?
#
loop_
_entity_poly.entity_id
_entity_poly.type
_entity_poly.pdbx_seq_one_letter_code
_entity_poly.pdbx_strand_id
1 'polypeptide(L)'
;MGKIEDLRRKVADKTIELRSLKQELEQAEREAQEEAQNAPTQPWKWPLQPADYERYGRQLIIPNVGVIGQLRLKESKVLIIGAGGLGCPAAAYIAGAGAGTVGLADGDVVEVSNLHRQVAHSTDRVGMPKVESAIAYLKGLNPLVTYRAHKEHLTPLNAEDIVSQYDIVLDCTDHPTSRYLISDICVLLQKPLVSASAFRTDGQLIILNSPAAPQGNLEGGPCYRCVFPKPPPPDSVVSCGEGGILGPVVGVMGVLQALEAIKLVAAGAVDPKVQEKEKAAPSLLIFSGAIQSGPFRSVRMRGRRKDCFACSAASTLSLEKLRSGSLDYISFCGVSAPVSILGPEDRVSAAQYARTTKENGGPHLLLDVRERENFDICNIEGAVNIPIAKFMKETQPPSDGTQPQPEWLPAQFPDEAPIYLVCRVGNDSQLATKRLKDLGLDNNGKRFIGDIEGGMKAWKHQVDPTLPFT
;
A
#
# COMPACT_ATOMS: atom_id res chain seq x y z
N MET A 1 -22.71 39.99 18.27
CA MET A 1 -21.79 40.47 17.22
C MET A 1 -20.52 41.08 17.83
N GLY A 2 -20.58 42.00 18.81
CA GLY A 2 -19.38 42.72 19.36
C GLY A 2 -18.24 41.85 19.89
N LYS A 3 -18.54 40.70 20.53
CA LYS A 3 -17.48 39.80 21.07
C LYS A 3 -16.66 39.12 19.97
N ILE A 4 -17.28 38.78 18.85
CA ILE A 4 -16.60 38.14 17.70
C ILE A 4 -15.70 39.20 16.99
N GLU A 5 -16.16 40.39 16.81
CA GLU A 5 -15.37 41.48 16.22
C GLU A 5 -14.18 41.88 17.09
N ASP A 6 -14.37 41.96 18.43
CA ASP A 6 -13.28 42.20 19.36
C ASP A 6 -12.21 41.12 19.31
N LEU A 7 -12.63 39.83 19.25
CA LEU A 7 -11.68 38.73 19.10
C LEU A 7 -10.97 38.74 17.74
N ARG A 8 -11.64 39.07 16.64
CA ARG A 8 -11.01 39.20 15.32
C ARG A 8 -9.96 40.29 15.31
N ARG A 9 -10.24 41.45 15.95
CA ARG A 9 -9.27 42.55 16.10
C ARG A 9 -8.05 42.10 16.90
N LYS A 10 -8.24 41.45 18.05
CA LYS A 10 -7.14 40.93 18.87
C LYS A 10 -6.29 39.88 18.13
N VAL A 11 -6.91 39.04 17.32
CA VAL A 11 -6.17 38.09 16.46
C VAL A 11 -5.36 38.83 15.41
N ALA A 12 -5.92 39.83 14.76
CA ALA A 12 -5.21 40.66 13.78
C ALA A 12 -3.99 41.39 14.41
N ASP A 13 -4.19 42.02 15.57
CA ASP A 13 -3.13 42.71 16.29
C ASP A 13 -1.99 41.77 16.70
N LYS A 14 -2.34 40.55 17.22
CA LYS A 14 -1.36 39.53 17.57
C LYS A 14 -0.64 38.94 16.36
N THR A 15 -1.31 38.89 15.21
CA THR A 15 -0.69 38.44 13.95
C THR A 15 0.36 39.44 13.45
N ILE A 16 0.12 40.75 13.62
CA ILE A 16 1.08 41.79 13.28
C ILE A 16 2.28 41.72 14.23
N GLU A 17 2.04 41.65 15.55
CA GLU A 17 3.09 41.48 16.56
C GLU A 17 3.95 40.24 16.29
N LEU A 18 3.33 39.08 15.93
CA LEU A 18 4.04 37.86 15.58
C LEU A 18 4.92 38.04 14.33
N ARG A 19 4.46 38.82 13.33
CA ARG A 19 5.28 39.11 12.14
C ARG A 19 6.50 39.94 12.48
N SER A 20 6.35 40.95 13.35
CA SER A 20 7.47 41.78 13.81
C SER A 20 8.50 40.97 14.56
N LEU A 21 8.05 40.14 15.52
CA LEU A 21 8.94 39.23 16.28
C LEU A 21 9.66 38.21 15.40
N LYS A 22 9.01 37.71 14.35
CA LYS A 22 9.67 36.84 13.39
C LYS A 22 10.74 37.55 12.58
N GLN A 23 10.51 38.79 12.18
CA GLN A 23 11.52 39.58 11.48
C GLN A 23 12.71 39.90 12.38
N GLU A 24 12.45 40.26 13.64
CA GLU A 24 13.51 40.48 14.64
C GLU A 24 14.33 39.23 14.90
N LEU A 25 13.67 38.04 14.98
CA LEU A 25 14.35 36.75 15.11
C LEU A 25 15.22 36.44 13.89
N GLU A 26 14.68 36.61 12.68
CA GLU A 26 15.43 36.40 11.45
C GLU A 26 16.64 37.33 11.31
N GLN A 27 16.50 38.53 11.83
CA GLN A 27 17.62 39.49 11.87
C GLN A 27 18.67 39.09 12.89
N ALA A 28 18.28 38.72 14.11
CA ALA A 28 19.17 38.23 15.14
C ALA A 28 19.89 36.92 14.73
N GLU A 29 19.18 36.03 14.04
CA GLU A 29 19.77 34.82 13.49
C GLU A 29 20.82 35.11 12.39
N ARG A 30 20.58 36.09 11.54
CA ARG A 30 21.55 36.57 10.53
C ARG A 30 22.79 37.20 11.20
N GLU A 31 22.59 38.06 12.16
CA GLU A 31 23.68 38.68 12.91
C GLU A 31 24.52 37.65 13.64
N ALA A 32 23.90 36.66 14.28
CA ALA A 32 24.59 35.57 14.92
C ALA A 32 25.35 34.66 13.92
N GLN A 33 24.79 34.45 12.69
CA GLN A 33 25.47 33.73 11.62
C GLN A 33 26.69 34.48 11.08
N GLU A 34 26.57 35.83 10.93
CA GLU A 34 27.69 36.68 10.51
C GLU A 34 28.80 36.73 11.56
N GLU A 35 28.46 36.82 12.85
CA GLU A 35 29.42 36.73 13.95
C GLU A 35 30.11 35.36 13.98
N ALA A 36 29.37 34.27 13.79
CA ALA A 36 29.91 32.91 13.72
C ALA A 36 30.86 32.68 12.51
N GLN A 37 30.56 33.33 11.37
CA GLN A 37 31.41 33.31 10.19
C GLN A 37 32.71 34.11 10.35
N ASN A 38 32.69 35.19 11.14
CA ASN A 38 33.84 36.07 11.40
C ASN A 38 34.69 35.61 12.58
N ALA A 39 34.25 34.66 13.39
CA ALA A 39 35.05 34.12 14.48
C ALA A 39 36.23 33.35 13.90
N PRO A 40 37.49 33.46 14.46
CA PRO A 40 38.64 32.73 14.01
C PRO A 40 38.45 31.23 14.33
N THR A 41 37.81 30.51 13.41
CA THR A 41 37.58 29.08 13.55
C THR A 41 38.80 28.32 13.10
N GLN A 42 39.32 27.45 13.95
CA GLN A 42 40.22 26.39 13.46
C GLN A 42 39.54 25.62 12.35
N PRO A 43 40.20 25.33 11.22
CA PRO A 43 39.56 24.63 10.12
C PRO A 43 39.00 23.30 10.62
N TRP A 44 37.69 23.10 10.36
CA TRP A 44 36.98 21.86 10.73
C TRP A 44 37.65 20.66 10.03
N LYS A 45 38.20 19.73 10.78
CA LYS A 45 39.01 18.63 10.25
C LYS A 45 38.28 17.26 10.21
N TRP A 46 37.05 17.20 10.71
CA TRP A 46 36.33 15.95 10.80
C TRP A 46 35.43 15.72 9.57
N PRO A 47 35.17 14.46 9.21
CA PRO A 47 34.50 14.13 7.95
C PRO A 47 33.01 14.52 7.92
N LEU A 48 32.35 14.59 9.07
CA LEU A 48 30.95 15.03 9.19
C LEU A 48 30.88 16.45 9.77
N GLN A 49 29.80 17.16 9.53
CA GLN A 49 29.58 18.48 10.10
C GLN A 49 29.19 18.37 11.59
N PRO A 50 29.36 19.44 12.41
CA PRO A 50 28.97 19.44 13.82
C PRO A 50 27.53 18.97 14.07
N ALA A 51 26.57 19.47 13.28
CA ALA A 51 25.17 19.09 13.38
C ALA A 51 24.91 17.59 13.10
N ASP A 52 25.75 16.97 12.24
CA ASP A 52 25.66 15.54 11.97
C ASP A 52 26.12 14.72 13.21
N TYR A 53 27.21 15.14 13.87
CA TYR A 53 27.69 14.48 15.09
C TYR A 53 26.69 14.59 16.24
N GLU A 54 26.07 15.74 16.40
CA GLU A 54 25.03 15.96 17.40
C GLU A 54 23.80 15.06 17.13
N ARG A 55 23.34 15.04 15.89
CA ARG A 55 22.12 14.32 15.51
C ARG A 55 22.32 12.82 15.46
N TYR A 56 23.42 12.34 14.85
CA TYR A 56 23.65 10.93 14.56
C TYR A 56 24.61 10.23 15.53
N GLY A 57 25.04 10.91 16.58
CA GLY A 57 26.04 10.39 17.53
C GLY A 57 25.73 9.00 18.06
N ARG A 58 24.45 8.68 18.30
CA ARG A 58 23.99 7.38 18.79
C ARG A 58 24.17 6.25 17.77
N GLN A 59 24.01 6.53 16.48
CA GLN A 59 24.22 5.52 15.44
C GLN A 59 25.66 5.48 14.95
N LEU A 60 26.44 6.55 15.11
CA LEU A 60 27.87 6.57 14.78
C LEU A 60 28.71 5.60 15.62
N ILE A 61 28.28 5.26 16.84
CA ILE A 61 28.97 4.31 17.71
C ILE A 61 28.57 2.85 17.44
N ILE A 62 27.63 2.58 16.53
CA ILE A 62 27.25 1.22 16.14
C ILE A 62 28.30 0.68 15.16
N PRO A 63 28.95 -0.47 15.42
CA PRO A 63 30.06 -0.96 14.60
C PRO A 63 29.77 -1.13 13.11
N ASN A 64 28.52 -1.53 12.78
CA ASN A 64 28.09 -1.75 11.40
C ASN A 64 27.67 -0.46 10.66
N VAL A 65 27.65 0.68 11.34
CA VAL A 65 27.38 2.00 10.76
C VAL A 65 28.64 2.83 10.78
N GLY A 66 29.08 3.25 11.97
CA GLY A 66 30.26 4.09 12.15
C GLY A 66 30.23 5.38 11.32
N VAL A 67 31.35 6.08 11.27
CA VAL A 67 31.49 7.30 10.46
C VAL A 67 31.38 6.99 8.97
N ILE A 68 31.92 5.88 8.50
CA ILE A 68 31.90 5.49 7.08
C ILE A 68 30.48 5.20 6.61
N GLY A 69 29.71 4.43 7.40
CA GLY A 69 28.31 4.15 7.07
C GLY A 69 27.45 5.41 7.07
N GLN A 70 27.72 6.35 8.00
CA GLN A 70 27.00 7.64 8.03
C GLN A 70 27.33 8.52 6.82
N LEU A 71 28.58 8.54 6.37
CA LEU A 71 28.96 9.25 5.13
C LEU A 71 28.22 8.67 3.92
N ARG A 72 28.15 7.34 3.80
CA ARG A 72 27.40 6.66 2.75
C ARG A 72 25.90 6.98 2.81
N LEU A 73 25.32 7.00 4.02
CA LEU A 73 23.93 7.43 4.21
C LEU A 73 23.73 8.88 3.73
N LYS A 74 24.60 9.78 4.13
CA LYS A 74 24.54 11.20 3.76
C LYS A 74 24.70 11.45 2.26
N GLU A 75 25.40 10.60 1.54
CA GLU A 75 25.56 10.65 0.09
C GLU A 75 24.41 9.97 -0.66
N SER A 76 23.70 9.05 0.00
CA SER A 76 22.69 8.21 -0.63
C SER A 76 21.41 8.97 -1.00
N LYS A 77 20.79 8.48 -2.08
CA LYS A 77 19.48 8.89 -2.57
C LYS A 77 18.50 7.72 -2.50
N VAL A 78 17.54 7.81 -1.62
CA VAL A 78 16.57 6.74 -1.34
C VAL A 78 15.21 7.12 -1.91
N LEU A 79 14.64 6.26 -2.75
CA LEU A 79 13.27 6.42 -3.26
C LEU A 79 12.31 5.53 -2.50
N ILE A 80 11.22 6.11 -2.01
CA ILE A 80 10.12 5.41 -1.35
C ILE A 80 8.89 5.53 -2.24
N ILE A 81 8.40 4.41 -2.76
CA ILE A 81 7.23 4.34 -3.62
C ILE A 81 6.05 3.90 -2.78
N GLY A 82 5.08 4.79 -2.59
CA GLY A 82 3.97 4.68 -1.67
C GLY A 82 4.21 5.44 -0.36
N ALA A 83 3.45 6.51 -0.14
CA ALA A 83 3.46 7.31 1.10
C ALA A 83 2.31 6.89 2.06
N GLY A 84 2.01 5.59 2.05
CA GLY A 84 0.96 4.97 2.86
C GLY A 84 1.45 4.42 4.20
N GLY A 85 0.80 3.35 4.68
CA GLY A 85 1.08 2.74 5.99
C GLY A 85 2.49 2.16 6.13
N LEU A 86 3.08 1.63 5.06
CA LEU A 86 4.48 1.16 5.00
C LEU A 86 5.43 2.34 4.82
N GLY A 87 5.13 3.24 3.87
CA GLY A 87 6.03 4.32 3.48
C GLY A 87 6.20 5.38 4.54
N CYS A 88 5.16 5.71 5.32
CA CYS A 88 5.25 6.70 6.40
C CYS A 88 6.34 6.35 7.43
N PRO A 89 6.31 5.19 8.11
CA PRO A 89 7.35 4.82 9.05
C PRO A 89 8.71 4.58 8.37
N ALA A 90 8.74 4.01 7.16
CA ALA A 90 9.97 3.83 6.41
C ALA A 90 10.65 5.19 6.14
N ALA A 91 9.92 6.18 5.65
CA ALA A 91 10.42 7.52 5.38
C ALA A 91 10.94 8.21 6.64
N ALA A 92 10.21 8.07 7.76
CA ALA A 92 10.60 8.66 9.04
C ALA A 92 11.98 8.13 9.50
N TYR A 93 12.20 6.82 9.47
CA TYR A 93 13.48 6.24 9.91
C TYR A 93 14.62 6.46 8.90
N ILE A 94 14.36 6.44 7.60
CA ILE A 94 15.37 6.77 6.58
C ILE A 94 15.82 8.24 6.73
N ALA A 95 14.86 9.16 6.87
CA ALA A 95 15.17 10.57 7.12
C ALA A 95 15.87 10.77 8.47
N GLY A 96 15.36 10.12 9.53
CA GLY A 96 15.97 10.15 10.86
C GLY A 96 17.41 9.65 10.89
N ALA A 97 17.74 8.63 10.08
CA ALA A 97 19.09 8.10 9.93
C ALA A 97 20.02 9.00 9.10
N GLY A 98 19.52 10.03 8.44
CA GLY A 98 20.32 11.00 7.72
C GLY A 98 20.70 10.56 6.30
N ALA A 99 19.81 9.90 5.57
CA ALA A 99 19.96 9.73 4.12
C ALA A 99 20.02 11.12 3.46
N GLY A 100 20.95 11.32 2.52
CA GLY A 100 21.16 12.65 1.93
C GLY A 100 19.97 13.17 1.13
N THR A 101 19.30 12.28 0.39
CA THR A 101 18.07 12.61 -0.34
C THR A 101 17.04 11.52 -0.13
N VAL A 102 15.81 11.92 0.21
CA VAL A 102 14.64 11.06 0.29
C VAL A 102 13.60 11.52 -0.74
N GLY A 103 13.35 10.67 -1.73
CA GLY A 103 12.25 10.85 -2.69
C GLY A 103 11.02 10.07 -2.25
N LEU A 104 9.86 10.67 -2.40
CA LEU A 104 8.56 10.06 -2.15
C LEU A 104 7.74 10.09 -3.44
N ALA A 105 7.23 8.95 -3.88
CA ALA A 105 6.35 8.83 -5.06
C ALA A 105 5.00 8.25 -4.65
N ASP A 106 3.94 9.04 -4.79
CA ASP A 106 2.55 8.65 -4.51
C ASP A 106 1.60 9.66 -5.18
N GLY A 107 0.57 9.18 -5.87
CA GLY A 107 -0.41 10.02 -6.55
C GLY A 107 -1.65 10.36 -5.72
N ASP A 108 -1.81 9.77 -4.53
CA ASP A 108 -3.00 9.93 -3.69
C ASP A 108 -2.97 11.20 -2.83
N VAL A 109 -4.15 11.53 -2.31
CA VAL A 109 -4.33 12.53 -1.25
C VAL A 109 -4.57 11.87 0.10
N VAL A 110 -4.35 12.62 1.17
CA VAL A 110 -4.62 12.19 2.55
C VAL A 110 -6.13 12.12 2.76
N GLU A 111 -6.60 10.98 3.26
CA GLU A 111 -7.98 10.75 3.65
C GLU A 111 -8.09 10.43 5.14
N VAL A 112 -9.24 10.75 5.76
CA VAL A 112 -9.50 10.43 7.17
C VAL A 112 -9.35 8.93 7.44
N SER A 113 -9.81 8.08 6.52
CA SER A 113 -9.70 6.62 6.57
C SER A 113 -8.27 6.09 6.59
N ASN A 114 -7.29 6.92 6.25
CA ASN A 114 -5.87 6.56 6.22
C ASN A 114 -5.17 6.77 7.58
N LEU A 115 -5.67 7.70 8.41
CA LEU A 115 -4.95 8.23 9.57
C LEU A 115 -4.66 7.19 10.66
N HIS A 116 -5.46 6.12 10.75
CA HIS A 116 -5.23 5.05 11.72
C HIS A 116 -3.95 4.22 11.46
N ARG A 117 -3.33 4.36 10.26
CA ARG A 117 -2.13 3.60 9.86
C ARG A 117 -1.05 4.39 9.14
N GLN A 118 -1.34 5.59 8.66
CA GLN A 118 -0.41 6.44 7.89
C GLN A 118 0.11 7.58 8.75
N VAL A 119 1.04 7.26 9.64
CA VAL A 119 1.46 8.08 10.80
C VAL A 119 2.21 9.37 10.47
N ALA A 120 2.62 9.60 9.22
CA ALA A 120 3.21 10.86 8.79
C ALA A 120 2.16 11.92 8.39
N HIS A 121 0.88 11.53 8.37
CA HIS A 121 -0.24 12.41 8.02
C HIS A 121 -1.03 12.80 9.28
N SER A 122 -1.81 13.87 9.18
CA SER A 122 -2.62 14.40 10.27
C SER A 122 -3.96 14.94 9.75
N THR A 123 -4.92 15.11 10.66
CA THR A 123 -6.29 15.53 10.31
C THR A 123 -6.34 16.89 9.62
N ASP A 124 -5.46 17.82 9.99
CA ASP A 124 -5.33 19.14 9.38
C ASP A 124 -4.79 19.11 7.94
N ARG A 125 -4.27 17.97 7.48
CA ARG A 125 -3.73 17.77 6.13
C ARG A 125 -4.60 16.87 5.25
N VAL A 126 -5.81 16.56 5.68
CA VAL A 126 -6.77 15.82 4.83
C VAL A 126 -7.04 16.61 3.54
N GLY A 127 -6.97 15.92 2.39
CA GLY A 127 -7.05 16.50 1.05
C GLY A 127 -5.71 16.97 0.46
N MET A 128 -4.64 17.05 1.25
CA MET A 128 -3.29 17.36 0.76
C MET A 128 -2.70 16.13 0.04
N PRO A 129 -1.89 16.29 -1.04
CA PRO A 129 -1.13 15.17 -1.60
C PRO A 129 -0.30 14.46 -0.54
N LYS A 130 -0.36 13.12 -0.48
CA LYS A 130 0.34 12.33 0.54
C LYS A 130 1.83 12.64 0.61
N VAL A 131 2.49 12.80 -0.54
CA VAL A 131 3.93 13.12 -0.61
C VAL A 131 4.25 14.46 0.04
N GLU A 132 3.42 15.49 -0.15
CA GLU A 132 3.61 16.81 0.47
C GLU A 132 3.38 16.78 1.97
N SER A 133 2.32 16.09 2.40
CA SER A 133 2.01 15.88 3.81
C SER A 133 3.14 15.16 4.54
N ALA A 134 3.66 14.07 3.94
CA ALA A 134 4.80 13.34 4.49
C ALA A 134 6.07 14.20 4.54
N ILE A 135 6.39 14.95 3.49
CA ILE A 135 7.57 15.84 3.47
C ILE A 135 7.45 16.93 4.54
N ALA A 136 6.26 17.48 4.78
CA ALA A 136 6.05 18.45 5.84
C ALA A 136 6.40 17.88 7.22
N TYR A 137 5.97 16.63 7.49
CA TYR A 137 6.35 15.90 8.70
C TYR A 137 7.86 15.63 8.78
N LEU A 138 8.46 15.15 7.70
CA LEU A 138 9.87 14.78 7.65
C LEU A 138 10.83 15.98 7.80
N LYS A 139 10.46 17.15 7.27
CA LYS A 139 11.23 18.39 7.46
C LYS A 139 11.29 18.81 8.93
N GLY A 140 10.19 18.62 9.68
CA GLY A 140 10.17 18.82 11.12
C GLY A 140 11.03 17.80 11.88
N LEU A 141 11.13 16.57 11.37
CA LEU A 141 11.96 15.52 11.96
C LEU A 141 13.45 15.74 11.69
N ASN A 142 13.82 15.98 10.44
CA ASN A 142 15.23 16.16 10.02
C ASN A 142 15.37 17.18 8.88
N PRO A 143 15.68 18.42 9.18
CA PRO A 143 15.86 19.47 8.18
C PRO A 143 17.18 19.34 7.37
N LEU A 144 18.11 18.47 7.76
CA LEU A 144 19.38 18.28 7.06
C LEU A 144 19.25 17.39 5.80
N VAL A 145 18.09 16.76 5.61
CA VAL A 145 17.80 15.87 4.49
C VAL A 145 17.15 16.63 3.34
N THR A 146 17.57 16.33 2.12
CA THR A 146 16.89 16.83 0.91
C THR A 146 15.67 15.96 0.59
N TYR A 147 14.50 16.60 0.47
CA TYR A 147 13.26 15.89 0.14
C TYR A 147 12.78 16.21 -1.27
N ARG A 148 12.38 15.17 -2.02
CA ARG A 148 11.81 15.30 -3.36
C ARG A 148 10.42 14.68 -3.44
N ALA A 149 9.44 15.43 -3.97
CA ALA A 149 8.07 14.99 -4.14
C ALA A 149 7.82 14.58 -5.59
N HIS A 150 7.38 13.35 -5.82
CA HIS A 150 6.82 12.86 -7.08
C HIS A 150 5.31 12.64 -6.84
N LYS A 151 4.49 13.62 -7.23
CA LYS A 151 3.02 13.67 -6.97
C LYS A 151 2.24 12.85 -8.01
N GLU A 152 2.72 11.67 -8.30
CA GLU A 152 2.15 10.79 -9.31
C GLU A 152 2.41 9.32 -8.95
N HIS A 153 1.54 8.45 -9.42
CA HIS A 153 1.78 7.02 -9.35
C HIS A 153 2.90 6.61 -10.30
N LEU A 154 3.69 5.63 -9.88
CA LEU A 154 4.69 5.05 -10.77
C LEU A 154 3.98 4.27 -11.88
N THR A 155 4.30 4.62 -13.12
CA THR A 155 3.78 4.00 -14.33
C THR A 155 4.92 3.55 -15.22
N PRO A 156 4.69 2.67 -16.23
CA PRO A 156 5.72 2.33 -17.20
C PRO A 156 6.34 3.53 -17.92
N LEU A 157 5.60 4.64 -18.05
CA LEU A 157 6.05 5.84 -18.76
C LEU A 157 7.01 6.71 -17.94
N ASN A 158 6.82 6.81 -16.62
CA ASN A 158 7.62 7.68 -15.75
C ASN A 158 8.64 6.93 -14.87
N ALA A 159 8.57 5.59 -14.86
CA ALA A 159 9.38 4.77 -13.95
C ALA A 159 10.88 4.98 -14.14
N GLU A 160 11.37 5.07 -15.37
CA GLU A 160 12.78 5.28 -15.63
C GLU A 160 13.25 6.65 -15.15
N ASP A 161 12.51 7.71 -15.50
CA ASP A 161 12.86 9.08 -15.16
C ASP A 161 12.90 9.30 -13.66
N ILE A 162 11.98 8.67 -12.92
CA ILE A 162 11.94 8.77 -11.45
C ILE A 162 13.03 7.91 -10.81
N VAL A 163 13.07 6.60 -11.11
CA VAL A 163 13.93 5.63 -10.41
C VAL A 163 15.41 5.84 -10.71
N SER A 164 15.78 6.32 -11.90
CA SER A 164 17.17 6.58 -12.28
C SER A 164 17.89 7.59 -11.36
N GLN A 165 17.13 8.48 -10.71
CA GLN A 165 17.66 9.53 -9.85
C GLN A 165 18.10 9.03 -8.47
N TYR A 166 17.87 7.75 -8.13
CA TYR A 166 18.07 7.19 -6.81
C TYR A 166 19.00 5.97 -6.82
N ASP A 167 19.58 5.66 -5.68
CA ASP A 167 20.54 4.56 -5.51
C ASP A 167 19.88 3.28 -5.03
N ILE A 168 18.80 3.40 -4.25
CA ILE A 168 18.02 2.30 -3.69
C ILE A 168 16.53 2.65 -3.69
N VAL A 169 15.70 1.63 -3.86
CA VAL A 169 14.24 1.77 -3.90
C VAL A 169 13.60 0.97 -2.77
N LEU A 170 12.62 1.58 -2.09
CA LEU A 170 11.72 0.92 -1.16
C LEU A 170 10.33 0.82 -1.80
N ASP A 171 9.86 -0.41 -2.01
CA ASP A 171 8.50 -0.67 -2.48
C ASP A 171 7.57 -0.77 -1.26
N CYS A 172 6.78 0.28 -1.06
CA CYS A 172 5.79 0.43 0.00
C CYS A 172 4.36 0.38 -0.54
N THR A 173 4.18 -0.20 -1.73
CA THR A 173 2.88 -0.31 -2.39
C THR A 173 2.09 -1.53 -1.89
N ASP A 174 0.79 -1.53 -2.08
CA ASP A 174 -0.11 -2.60 -1.66
C ASP A 174 -0.69 -3.43 -2.82
N HIS A 175 -0.29 -3.12 -4.07
CA HIS A 175 -0.85 -3.79 -5.23
C HIS A 175 0.21 -4.60 -6.04
N PRO A 176 -0.10 -5.83 -6.48
CA PRO A 176 0.84 -6.67 -7.25
C PRO A 176 1.37 -6.01 -8.54
N THR A 177 0.53 -5.28 -9.28
CA THR A 177 0.93 -4.59 -10.52
C THR A 177 2.09 -3.63 -10.29
N SER A 178 2.01 -2.83 -9.24
CA SER A 178 3.07 -1.89 -8.85
C SER A 178 4.36 -2.62 -8.48
N ARG A 179 4.27 -3.73 -7.72
CA ARG A 179 5.43 -4.52 -7.31
C ARG A 179 6.21 -5.11 -8.47
N TYR A 180 5.50 -5.64 -9.49
CA TYR A 180 6.13 -6.15 -10.71
C TYR A 180 6.82 -5.03 -11.48
N LEU A 181 6.15 -3.90 -11.69
CA LEU A 181 6.73 -2.73 -12.36
C LEU A 181 7.98 -2.22 -11.63
N ILE A 182 7.88 -2.01 -10.32
CA ILE A 182 8.99 -1.52 -9.48
C ILE A 182 10.19 -2.48 -9.56
N SER A 183 9.94 -3.79 -9.46
CA SER A 183 11.01 -4.77 -9.56
C SER A 183 11.64 -4.81 -10.95
N ASP A 184 10.85 -4.72 -12.01
CA ASP A 184 11.34 -4.77 -13.40
C ASP A 184 12.22 -3.55 -13.70
N ILE A 185 11.79 -2.34 -13.32
CA ILE A 185 12.63 -1.14 -13.51
C ILE A 185 13.89 -1.17 -12.65
N CYS A 186 13.84 -1.70 -11.42
CA CYS A 186 15.01 -1.88 -10.57
C CYS A 186 16.02 -2.87 -11.19
N VAL A 187 15.57 -3.93 -11.87
CA VAL A 187 16.45 -4.85 -12.61
C VAL A 187 17.13 -4.11 -13.77
N LEU A 188 16.36 -3.38 -14.57
CA LEU A 188 16.88 -2.66 -15.74
C LEU A 188 17.90 -1.59 -15.36
N LEU A 189 17.66 -0.85 -14.29
CA LEU A 189 18.53 0.21 -13.78
C LEU A 189 19.55 -0.27 -12.75
N GLN A 190 19.61 -1.59 -12.49
CA GLN A 190 20.52 -2.20 -11.51
C GLN A 190 20.44 -1.53 -10.12
N LYS A 191 19.23 -1.32 -9.61
CA LYS A 191 18.99 -0.74 -8.29
C LYS A 191 18.60 -1.83 -7.28
N PRO A 192 19.21 -1.86 -6.09
CA PRO A 192 18.70 -2.67 -4.98
C PRO A 192 17.27 -2.26 -4.63
N LEU A 193 16.44 -3.23 -4.29
CA LEU A 193 15.04 -3.04 -3.95
C LEU A 193 14.72 -3.71 -2.61
N VAL A 194 14.15 -2.95 -1.69
CA VAL A 194 13.58 -3.49 -0.45
C VAL A 194 12.07 -3.43 -0.57
N SER A 195 11.41 -4.58 -0.70
CA SER A 195 9.96 -4.67 -0.89
C SER A 195 9.29 -5.23 0.35
N ALA A 196 8.25 -4.57 0.83
CA ALA A 196 7.43 -5.03 1.93
C ALA A 196 5.95 -5.09 1.56
N SER A 197 5.22 -5.97 2.22
CA SER A 197 3.76 -6.05 2.12
C SER A 197 3.16 -6.35 3.48
N ALA A 198 1.92 -5.91 3.65
CA ALA A 198 1.14 -6.24 4.82
C ALA A 198 -0.33 -6.42 4.44
N PHE A 199 -0.98 -7.38 5.11
CA PHE A 199 -2.39 -7.68 4.92
C PHE A 199 -2.97 -8.21 6.23
N ARG A 200 -4.07 -7.63 6.70
CA ARG A 200 -4.69 -7.96 8.00
C ARG A 200 -3.69 -7.84 9.15
N THR A 201 -3.24 -8.97 9.67
CA THR A 201 -2.26 -9.08 10.78
C THR A 201 -0.90 -9.57 10.34
N ASP A 202 -0.71 -9.87 9.06
CA ASP A 202 0.49 -10.49 8.52
C ASP A 202 1.28 -9.52 7.64
N GLY A 203 2.60 -9.74 7.57
CA GLY A 203 3.49 -8.94 6.75
C GLY A 203 4.62 -9.76 6.14
N GLN A 204 5.20 -9.26 5.07
CA GLN A 204 6.34 -9.85 4.38
C GLN A 204 7.36 -8.77 4.04
N LEU A 205 8.65 -9.10 4.16
CA LEU A 205 9.76 -8.26 3.75
C LEU A 205 10.76 -9.09 2.95
N ILE A 206 11.25 -8.51 1.88
CA ILE A 206 12.18 -9.15 0.97
C ILE A 206 13.17 -8.14 0.40
N ILE A 207 14.46 -8.50 0.38
CA ILE A 207 15.50 -7.76 -0.31
C ILE A 207 15.70 -8.38 -1.68
N LEU A 208 15.57 -7.58 -2.71
CA LEU A 208 15.61 -7.99 -4.10
C LEU A 208 16.72 -7.25 -4.85
N ASN A 209 17.24 -7.87 -5.91
CA ASN A 209 18.29 -7.29 -6.74
C ASN A 209 19.48 -6.76 -5.93
N SER A 210 19.82 -7.45 -4.85
CA SER A 210 21.01 -7.17 -4.01
C SER A 210 21.83 -8.44 -3.84
N PRO A 211 23.11 -8.44 -4.28
CA PRO A 211 23.75 -7.36 -5.02
C PRO A 211 23.08 -7.09 -6.35
N ALA A 212 23.05 -5.80 -6.73
CA ALA A 212 22.53 -5.40 -8.02
C ALA A 212 23.48 -5.87 -9.14
N ALA A 213 22.91 -6.44 -10.20
CA ALA A 213 23.70 -6.96 -11.31
C ALA A 213 22.91 -6.89 -12.61
N PRO A 214 23.59 -6.80 -13.79
CA PRO A 214 22.92 -6.79 -15.07
C PRO A 214 22.16 -8.09 -15.34
N GLN A 215 21.23 -8.04 -16.30
CA GLN A 215 20.53 -9.21 -16.77
C GLN A 215 21.52 -10.29 -17.26
N GLY A 216 21.21 -11.55 -17.00
CA GLY A 216 22.07 -12.70 -17.33
C GLY A 216 23.13 -13.02 -16.28
N ASN A 217 23.46 -12.11 -15.39
CA ASN A 217 24.42 -12.39 -14.32
C ASN A 217 23.72 -13.09 -13.13
N LEU A 218 24.03 -14.37 -12.94
CA LEU A 218 23.40 -15.21 -11.91
C LEU A 218 23.93 -14.90 -10.48
N GLU A 219 25.03 -14.15 -10.35
CA GLU A 219 25.59 -13.73 -9.07
C GLU A 219 24.79 -12.58 -8.42
N GLY A 220 23.93 -11.93 -9.19
CA GLY A 220 23.03 -10.90 -8.67
C GLY A 220 21.93 -11.47 -7.76
N GLY A 221 21.38 -10.62 -6.89
CA GLY A 221 20.25 -10.96 -6.05
C GLY A 221 18.99 -11.28 -6.89
N PRO A 222 18.08 -12.14 -6.40
CA PRO A 222 16.82 -12.46 -7.11
C PRO A 222 15.96 -11.21 -7.30
N CYS A 223 15.21 -11.14 -8.39
CA CYS A 223 14.17 -10.13 -8.58
C CYS A 223 12.80 -10.66 -8.11
N TYR A 224 11.79 -9.81 -8.10
CA TYR A 224 10.44 -10.20 -7.68
C TYR A 224 9.88 -11.36 -8.52
N ARG A 225 10.14 -11.37 -9.84
CA ARG A 225 9.73 -12.49 -10.74
C ARG A 225 10.51 -13.78 -10.53
N CYS A 226 11.68 -13.75 -9.89
CA CYS A 226 12.36 -14.97 -9.47
C CYS A 226 11.62 -15.67 -8.33
N VAL A 227 11.05 -14.90 -7.43
CA VAL A 227 10.33 -15.39 -6.23
C VAL A 227 8.87 -15.66 -6.57
N PHE A 228 8.22 -14.75 -7.26
CA PHE A 228 6.82 -14.80 -7.69
C PHE A 228 6.72 -14.77 -9.22
N PRO A 229 6.98 -15.89 -9.91
CA PRO A 229 7.02 -15.92 -11.38
C PRO A 229 5.63 -15.73 -12.02
N LYS A 230 4.58 -16.03 -11.28
CA LYS A 230 3.19 -15.79 -11.66
C LYS A 230 2.54 -14.90 -10.61
N PRO A 231 1.69 -13.97 -11.02
CA PRO A 231 0.89 -13.20 -10.08
C PRO A 231 -0.10 -14.10 -9.33
N PRO A 232 -0.57 -13.68 -8.16
CA PRO A 232 -1.67 -14.37 -7.48
C PRO A 232 -2.92 -14.36 -8.37
N PRO A 233 -3.82 -15.34 -8.22
CA PRO A 233 -5.11 -15.32 -8.90
C PRO A 233 -5.84 -13.98 -8.64
N PRO A 234 -6.50 -13.38 -9.65
CA PRO A 234 -7.18 -12.09 -9.50
C PRO A 234 -8.14 -12.04 -8.32
N ASP A 235 -8.90 -13.10 -8.12
CA ASP A 235 -9.90 -13.24 -7.04
C ASP A 235 -9.27 -13.27 -5.63
N SER A 236 -7.95 -13.49 -5.54
CA SER A 236 -7.22 -13.48 -4.27
C SER A 236 -6.51 -12.15 -3.98
N VAL A 237 -6.56 -11.20 -4.93
CA VAL A 237 -5.98 -9.87 -4.76
C VAL A 237 -7.00 -8.95 -4.13
N VAL A 238 -6.89 -8.78 -2.83
CA VAL A 238 -7.75 -7.88 -2.04
C VAL A 238 -6.90 -6.69 -1.61
N SER A 239 -7.37 -5.48 -1.85
CA SER A 239 -6.68 -4.27 -1.39
C SER A 239 -6.74 -4.16 0.14
N CYS A 240 -5.80 -3.40 0.73
CA CYS A 240 -5.85 -3.12 2.18
C CYS A 240 -7.15 -2.42 2.61
N GLY A 241 -7.79 -1.68 1.70
CA GLY A 241 -9.08 -1.03 1.94
C GLY A 241 -10.26 -2.00 1.97
N GLU A 242 -10.13 -3.18 1.37
CA GLU A 242 -11.19 -4.19 1.30
C GLU A 242 -10.97 -5.33 2.29
N GLY A 243 -9.73 -5.77 2.44
CA GLY A 243 -9.37 -6.90 3.29
C GLY A 243 -9.10 -6.53 4.75
N GLY A 244 -8.98 -5.24 5.05
CA GLY A 244 -8.60 -4.74 6.37
C GLY A 244 -7.09 -4.82 6.63
N ILE A 245 -6.61 -3.97 7.53
CA ILE A 245 -5.22 -3.91 7.97
C ILE A 245 -5.10 -3.29 9.35
N LEU A 246 -4.33 -3.90 10.21
CA LEU A 246 -4.01 -3.34 11.52
C LEU A 246 -2.81 -2.38 11.40
N GLY A 247 -2.97 -1.12 11.85
CA GLY A 247 -1.95 -0.07 11.71
C GLY A 247 -0.55 -0.47 12.20
N PRO A 248 -0.38 -1.04 13.39
CA PRO A 248 0.93 -1.51 13.86
C PRO A 248 1.63 -2.53 12.94
N VAL A 249 0.89 -3.33 12.17
CA VAL A 249 1.48 -4.32 11.24
C VAL A 249 2.23 -3.63 10.12
N VAL A 250 1.59 -2.65 9.46
CA VAL A 250 2.28 -1.84 8.43
C VAL A 250 3.40 -1.03 9.05
N GLY A 251 3.23 -0.56 10.30
CA GLY A 251 4.27 0.13 11.06
C GLY A 251 5.53 -0.72 11.22
N VAL A 252 5.38 -1.94 11.76
CA VAL A 252 6.49 -2.89 11.93
C VAL A 252 7.19 -3.18 10.60
N MET A 253 6.41 -3.47 9.56
CA MET A 253 6.98 -3.82 8.25
C MET A 253 7.73 -2.64 7.61
N GLY A 254 7.21 -1.41 7.70
CA GLY A 254 7.88 -0.22 7.19
C GLY A 254 9.14 0.14 7.98
N VAL A 255 9.14 -0.07 9.29
CA VAL A 255 10.36 0.09 10.14
C VAL A 255 11.43 -0.93 9.77
N LEU A 256 11.06 -2.19 9.59
CA LEU A 256 11.99 -3.23 9.15
C LEU A 256 12.53 -2.96 7.74
N GLN A 257 11.71 -2.43 6.85
CA GLN A 257 12.10 -2.02 5.51
C GLN A 257 13.16 -0.91 5.55
N ALA A 258 12.96 0.10 6.40
CA ALA A 258 13.95 1.15 6.63
C ALA A 258 15.26 0.59 7.21
N LEU A 259 15.17 -0.31 8.19
CA LEU A 259 16.35 -0.95 8.80
C LEU A 259 17.19 -1.68 7.75
N GLU A 260 16.58 -2.49 6.89
CA GLU A 260 17.30 -3.20 5.84
C GLU A 260 17.91 -2.24 4.81
N ALA A 261 17.21 -1.17 4.43
CA ALA A 261 17.75 -0.16 3.53
C ALA A 261 18.95 0.58 4.15
N ILE A 262 18.87 0.97 5.43
CA ILE A 262 19.98 1.59 6.16
C ILE A 262 21.20 0.65 6.20
N LYS A 263 20.99 -0.63 6.48
CA LYS A 263 22.06 -1.64 6.50
C LYS A 263 22.73 -1.76 5.13
N LEU A 264 21.97 -1.86 4.05
CA LEU A 264 22.49 -1.95 2.68
C LEU A 264 23.31 -0.71 2.31
N VAL A 265 22.80 0.49 2.61
CA VAL A 265 23.51 1.74 2.33
C VAL A 265 24.79 1.85 3.17
N ALA A 266 24.71 1.61 4.48
CA ALA A 266 25.86 1.70 5.37
C ALA A 266 26.96 0.69 5.01
N ALA A 267 26.59 -0.52 4.59
CA ALA A 267 27.53 -1.52 4.10
C ALA A 267 28.16 -1.16 2.74
N GLY A 268 27.54 -0.23 1.98
CA GLY A 268 27.99 0.16 0.64
C GLY A 268 27.41 -0.72 -0.47
N ALA A 269 26.41 -1.53 -0.19
CA ALA A 269 25.77 -2.44 -1.18
C ALA A 269 25.05 -1.70 -2.32
N VAL A 270 24.87 -0.39 -2.19
CA VAL A 270 24.28 0.48 -3.22
C VAL A 270 25.33 1.10 -4.15
N ASP A 271 26.62 1.03 -3.79
CA ASP A 271 27.74 1.54 -4.60
C ASP A 271 28.34 0.38 -5.41
N PRO A 272 28.26 0.43 -6.76
CA PRO A 272 28.82 -0.63 -7.61
C PRO A 272 30.36 -0.82 -7.45
N LYS A 273 31.05 0.17 -6.87
CA LYS A 273 32.50 0.12 -6.64
C LYS A 273 32.87 -0.63 -5.36
N VAL A 274 31.92 -0.85 -4.46
CA VAL A 274 32.16 -1.55 -3.20
C VAL A 274 31.83 -3.03 -3.40
N GLN A 275 32.86 -3.88 -3.31
CA GLN A 275 32.66 -5.34 -3.33
C GLN A 275 32.15 -5.77 -1.94
N GLU A 276 30.97 -6.36 -1.87
CA GLU A 276 30.48 -7.02 -0.65
C GLU A 276 31.42 -8.18 -0.27
N LYS A 277 31.95 -8.13 0.94
CA LYS A 277 32.84 -9.18 1.46
C LYS A 277 32.11 -10.48 1.78
N GLU A 278 30.85 -10.41 2.13
CA GLU A 278 29.98 -11.56 2.41
C GLU A 278 28.58 -11.36 1.79
N LYS A 279 28.21 -12.25 0.88
CA LYS A 279 26.87 -12.26 0.32
C LYS A 279 25.93 -12.96 1.31
N ALA A 280 25.06 -12.23 1.96
CA ALA A 280 23.99 -12.84 2.73
C ALA A 280 23.06 -13.65 1.79
N ALA A 281 22.67 -14.85 2.21
CA ALA A 281 21.72 -15.64 1.46
C ALA A 281 20.37 -14.89 1.40
N PRO A 282 19.77 -14.75 0.21
CA PRO A 282 18.48 -14.06 0.09
C PRO A 282 17.44 -14.76 0.95
N SER A 283 16.68 -13.99 1.70
CA SER A 283 15.62 -14.49 2.59
C SER A 283 14.35 -13.66 2.48
N LEU A 284 13.22 -14.33 2.69
CA LEU A 284 11.91 -13.73 2.87
C LEU A 284 11.60 -13.73 4.36
N LEU A 285 11.46 -12.56 4.95
CA LEU A 285 10.97 -12.41 6.31
C LEU A 285 9.44 -12.38 6.30
N ILE A 286 8.82 -13.23 7.10
CA ILE A 286 7.38 -13.30 7.31
C ILE A 286 7.10 -12.87 8.75
N PHE A 287 6.19 -11.93 8.91
CA PHE A 287 5.64 -11.49 10.19
C PHE A 287 4.18 -11.94 10.30
N SER A 288 3.79 -12.46 11.47
CA SER A 288 2.40 -12.79 11.76
C SER A 288 2.00 -12.27 13.12
N GLY A 289 1.21 -11.20 13.14
CA GLY A 289 0.73 -10.55 14.37
C GLY A 289 -0.36 -11.33 15.10
N ALA A 290 -0.94 -12.36 14.48
CA ALA A 290 -1.93 -13.24 15.12
C ALA A 290 -1.28 -14.36 15.96
N ILE A 291 0.01 -14.63 15.77
CA ILE A 291 0.74 -15.72 16.47
C ILE A 291 1.34 -15.17 17.77
N GLN A 292 0.98 -15.78 18.90
CA GLN A 292 1.46 -15.35 20.22
C GLN A 292 2.94 -15.68 20.48
N SER A 293 3.49 -16.72 19.84
CA SER A 293 4.89 -17.11 20.00
C SER A 293 5.61 -17.21 18.66
N GLY A 294 6.76 -16.52 18.53
CA GLY A 294 7.55 -16.54 17.32
C GLY A 294 6.90 -15.85 16.11
N PRO A 295 6.52 -14.56 16.24
CA PRO A 295 5.80 -13.85 15.16
C PRO A 295 6.64 -13.64 13.90
N PHE A 296 7.95 -13.85 13.97
CA PHE A 296 8.85 -13.71 12.84
C PHE A 296 9.37 -15.07 12.35
N ARG A 297 9.34 -15.28 11.04
CA ARG A 297 9.93 -16.43 10.36
C ARG A 297 10.78 -15.96 9.19
N SER A 298 11.97 -16.54 9.03
CA SER A 298 12.82 -16.29 7.87
C SER A 298 12.85 -17.54 6.99
N VAL A 299 12.54 -17.37 5.71
CA VAL A 299 12.56 -18.43 4.72
C VAL A 299 13.70 -18.14 3.73
N ARG A 300 14.68 -19.04 3.66
CA ARG A 300 15.77 -18.94 2.69
C ARG A 300 15.22 -19.04 1.27
N MET A 301 15.60 -18.10 0.42
CA MET A 301 15.20 -18.09 -0.98
C MET A 301 16.31 -18.61 -1.88
N ARG A 302 15.92 -18.97 -3.11
CA ARG A 302 16.87 -19.25 -4.19
C ARG A 302 17.38 -17.95 -4.78
N GLY A 303 18.58 -17.97 -5.41
CA GLY A 303 19.10 -16.88 -6.21
C GLY A 303 18.31 -16.63 -7.48
N ARG A 304 18.89 -15.92 -8.45
CA ARG A 304 18.29 -15.65 -9.76
C ARG A 304 17.94 -16.94 -10.49
N ARG A 305 16.76 -16.98 -11.08
CA ARG A 305 16.34 -18.10 -11.95
C ARG A 305 16.94 -17.93 -13.35
N LYS A 306 17.44 -19.02 -13.92
CA LYS A 306 18.02 -19.05 -15.28
C LYS A 306 17.03 -18.73 -16.38
N ASP A 307 15.74 -18.95 -16.13
CA ASP A 307 14.60 -18.75 -17.02
C ASP A 307 13.71 -17.56 -16.62
N CYS A 308 14.21 -16.64 -15.77
CA CYS A 308 13.44 -15.50 -15.32
C CYS A 308 13.16 -14.52 -16.45
N PHE A 309 11.89 -14.14 -16.64
CA PHE A 309 11.48 -13.15 -17.64
C PHE A 309 12.24 -11.82 -17.50
N ALA A 310 12.53 -11.35 -16.27
CA ALA A 310 13.11 -10.02 -16.06
C ALA A 310 14.64 -10.03 -16.00
N CYS A 311 15.28 -10.98 -15.30
CA CYS A 311 16.71 -10.88 -14.99
C CYS A 311 17.59 -11.98 -15.60
N SER A 312 17.04 -12.92 -16.39
CA SER A 312 17.84 -13.96 -17.07
C SER A 312 18.60 -13.44 -18.29
N ALA A 313 19.53 -14.23 -18.81
CA ALA A 313 20.22 -13.94 -20.06
C ALA A 313 19.28 -13.98 -21.28
N ALA A 314 18.19 -14.73 -21.22
CA ALA A 314 17.15 -14.79 -22.25
C ALA A 314 16.04 -13.75 -22.03
N SER A 315 16.20 -12.84 -21.08
CA SER A 315 15.21 -11.80 -20.81
C SER A 315 14.95 -10.95 -22.05
N THR A 316 13.68 -10.71 -22.33
CA THR A 316 13.23 -9.76 -23.36
C THR A 316 12.79 -8.43 -22.75
N LEU A 317 12.91 -8.25 -21.44
CA LEU A 317 12.60 -7.01 -20.75
C LEU A 317 13.63 -5.94 -21.11
N SER A 318 13.16 -4.77 -21.55
CA SER A 318 14.00 -3.61 -21.87
C SER A 318 13.28 -2.31 -21.50
N LEU A 319 14.03 -1.22 -21.37
CA LEU A 319 13.47 0.12 -21.12
C LEU A 319 12.52 0.55 -22.24
N GLU A 320 12.85 0.22 -23.50
CA GLU A 320 11.99 0.51 -24.64
C GLU A 320 10.64 -0.19 -24.54
N LYS A 321 10.64 -1.51 -24.23
CA LYS A 321 9.40 -2.26 -24.03
C LYS A 321 8.58 -1.76 -22.86
N LEU A 322 9.24 -1.30 -21.79
CA LEU A 322 8.56 -0.72 -20.65
C LEU A 322 7.89 0.59 -21.04
N ARG A 323 8.59 1.49 -21.71
CA ARG A 323 8.06 2.80 -22.17
C ARG A 323 6.96 2.66 -23.22
N SER A 324 7.06 1.69 -24.13
CA SER A 324 6.07 1.48 -25.19
C SER A 324 4.70 1.02 -24.67
N GLY A 325 4.59 0.68 -23.40
CA GLY A 325 3.36 0.10 -22.83
C GLY A 325 3.06 -1.33 -23.32
N SER A 326 4.01 -1.96 -24.05
CA SER A 326 3.85 -3.35 -24.51
C SER A 326 3.83 -4.38 -23.37
N LEU A 327 4.22 -3.96 -22.16
CA LEU A 327 4.12 -4.73 -20.93
C LEU A 327 2.89 -4.28 -20.15
N ASP A 328 1.76 -4.95 -20.40
CA ASP A 328 0.52 -4.70 -19.68
C ASP A 328 0.55 -5.40 -18.32
N TYR A 329 0.97 -4.67 -17.28
CA TYR A 329 1.00 -5.18 -15.89
C TYR A 329 -0.40 -5.42 -15.34
N ILE A 330 -1.41 -4.71 -15.83
CA ILE A 330 -2.81 -4.86 -15.41
C ILE A 330 -3.31 -6.21 -15.92
N SER A 331 -3.16 -6.47 -17.21
CA SER A 331 -3.53 -7.74 -17.82
C SER A 331 -2.71 -8.90 -17.26
N PHE A 332 -1.39 -8.70 -17.06
CA PHE A 332 -0.51 -9.72 -16.49
C PHE A 332 -0.94 -10.14 -15.07
N CYS A 333 -1.35 -9.20 -14.22
CA CYS A 333 -1.82 -9.48 -12.87
C CYS A 333 -3.29 -9.89 -12.83
N GLY A 334 -3.98 -9.91 -13.97
CA GLY A 334 -5.38 -10.28 -14.04
C GLY A 334 -6.30 -9.32 -13.30
N VAL A 335 -5.87 -8.06 -13.08
CA VAL A 335 -6.76 -7.02 -12.54
C VAL A 335 -7.85 -6.79 -13.56
N SER A 336 -8.94 -7.54 -13.41
CA SER A 336 -10.07 -7.49 -14.32
C SER A 336 -10.78 -6.13 -14.22
N ALA A 337 -11.33 -5.70 -15.34
CA ALA A 337 -12.45 -4.77 -15.38
C ALA A 337 -13.51 -5.20 -14.34
N PRO A 338 -14.38 -4.29 -13.87
CA PRO A 338 -15.46 -4.66 -12.96
C PRO A 338 -16.12 -5.95 -13.42
N VAL A 339 -16.31 -6.89 -12.51
CA VAL A 339 -16.93 -8.18 -12.82
C VAL A 339 -18.26 -7.91 -13.49
N SER A 340 -18.45 -8.38 -14.72
CA SER A 340 -19.67 -8.26 -15.51
C SER A 340 -20.01 -9.61 -16.11
N ILE A 341 -20.51 -10.51 -15.26
CA ILE A 341 -20.83 -11.90 -15.62
C ILE A 341 -22.34 -12.17 -15.63
N LEU A 342 -23.13 -11.25 -15.06
CA LEU A 342 -24.59 -11.31 -15.07
C LEU A 342 -25.17 -10.40 -16.17
N GLY A 343 -26.25 -10.85 -16.79
CA GLY A 343 -27.06 -10.00 -17.67
C GLY A 343 -27.86 -8.95 -16.88
N PRO A 344 -28.36 -7.90 -17.55
CA PRO A 344 -29.18 -6.88 -16.90
C PRO A 344 -30.43 -7.44 -16.23
N GLU A 345 -30.98 -8.56 -16.74
CA GLU A 345 -32.14 -9.27 -16.20
C GLU A 345 -31.91 -9.87 -14.82
N ASP A 346 -30.66 -10.11 -14.45
CA ASP A 346 -30.24 -10.71 -13.18
C ASP A 346 -29.72 -9.68 -12.19
N ARG A 347 -29.83 -8.39 -12.51
CA ARG A 347 -29.34 -7.30 -11.69
C ARG A 347 -30.46 -6.32 -11.35
N VAL A 348 -30.51 -5.88 -10.09
CA VAL A 348 -31.48 -4.87 -9.64
C VAL A 348 -30.72 -3.69 -9.02
N SER A 349 -31.18 -2.46 -9.28
CA SER A 349 -30.60 -1.32 -8.58
C SER A 349 -31.01 -1.34 -7.10
N ALA A 350 -30.17 -0.77 -6.22
CA ALA A 350 -30.47 -0.67 -4.79
C ALA A 350 -31.82 0.04 -4.54
N ALA A 351 -32.11 1.10 -5.30
CA ALA A 351 -33.39 1.82 -5.21
C ALA A 351 -34.60 0.97 -5.68
N GLN A 352 -34.40 0.14 -6.70
CA GLN A 352 -35.44 -0.77 -7.19
C GLN A 352 -35.74 -1.86 -6.16
N TYR A 353 -34.71 -2.53 -5.63
CA TYR A 353 -34.87 -3.52 -4.57
C TYR A 353 -35.61 -2.93 -3.35
N ALA A 354 -35.20 -1.76 -2.86
CA ALA A 354 -35.81 -1.11 -1.71
C ALA A 354 -37.29 -0.76 -1.94
N ARG A 355 -37.68 -0.38 -3.16
CA ARG A 355 -39.08 -0.13 -3.53
C ARG A 355 -39.88 -1.42 -3.61
N THR A 356 -39.39 -2.39 -4.36
CA THR A 356 -40.11 -3.66 -4.59
C THR A 356 -40.37 -4.41 -3.29
N THR A 357 -39.43 -4.43 -2.36
CA THR A 357 -39.60 -5.10 -1.07
C THR A 357 -40.54 -4.37 -0.13
N LYS A 358 -40.61 -3.02 -0.20
CA LYS A 358 -41.58 -2.23 0.58
C LYS A 358 -43.00 -2.32 0.04
N GLU A 359 -43.17 -2.31 -1.28
CA GLU A 359 -44.48 -2.29 -1.94
C GLU A 359 -45.13 -3.67 -2.01
N ASN A 360 -44.37 -4.71 -2.32
CA ASN A 360 -44.93 -6.05 -2.57
C ASN A 360 -44.98 -6.94 -1.31
N GLY A 361 -44.22 -6.64 -0.24
CA GLY A 361 -44.31 -7.35 1.06
C GLY A 361 -44.22 -8.89 0.99
N GLY A 362 -43.89 -9.47 -0.19
CA GLY A 362 -43.85 -10.90 -0.41
C GLY A 362 -42.58 -11.54 0.20
N PRO A 363 -42.62 -12.87 0.39
CA PRO A 363 -41.45 -13.59 0.89
C PRO A 363 -40.30 -13.44 -0.12
N HIS A 364 -39.13 -13.02 0.39
CA HIS A 364 -37.89 -12.94 -0.36
C HIS A 364 -36.69 -13.20 0.59
N LEU A 365 -35.55 -13.49 0.05
CA LEU A 365 -34.31 -13.67 0.80
C LEU A 365 -33.26 -12.71 0.27
N LEU A 366 -32.62 -11.96 1.17
CA LEU A 366 -31.45 -11.14 0.88
C LEU A 366 -30.23 -11.78 1.52
N LEU A 367 -29.27 -12.17 0.70
CA LEU A 367 -27.99 -12.76 1.13
C LEU A 367 -26.89 -11.71 1.03
N ASP A 368 -26.28 -11.39 2.15
CA ASP A 368 -25.07 -10.56 2.18
C ASP A 368 -23.86 -11.48 2.16
N VAL A 369 -23.10 -11.43 1.07
CA VAL A 369 -21.98 -12.34 0.82
C VAL A 369 -20.64 -11.80 1.31
N ARG A 370 -20.64 -10.66 2.02
CA ARG A 370 -19.45 -10.09 2.66
C ARG A 370 -19.01 -10.95 3.84
N GLU A 371 -17.74 -10.78 4.23
CA GLU A 371 -17.23 -11.36 5.48
C GLU A 371 -18.04 -10.86 6.68
N ARG A 372 -18.10 -11.68 7.73
CA ARG A 372 -18.91 -11.42 8.93
C ARG A 372 -18.62 -10.06 9.56
N GLU A 373 -17.35 -9.68 9.61
CA GLU A 373 -16.91 -8.42 10.18
C GLU A 373 -17.47 -7.21 9.41
N ASN A 374 -17.56 -7.30 8.09
CA ASN A 374 -18.16 -6.25 7.26
C ASN A 374 -19.68 -6.17 7.44
N PHE A 375 -20.33 -7.31 7.62
CA PHE A 375 -21.77 -7.38 7.89
C PHE A 375 -22.10 -6.78 9.26
N ASP A 376 -21.27 -7.01 10.25
CA ASP A 376 -21.46 -6.49 11.62
C ASP A 376 -21.25 -4.98 11.73
N ILE A 377 -20.49 -4.36 10.79
CA ILE A 377 -20.36 -2.88 10.70
C ILE A 377 -21.69 -2.25 10.27
N CYS A 378 -22.29 -2.76 9.21
CA CYS A 378 -23.58 -2.33 8.69
C CYS A 378 -24.17 -3.41 7.79
N ASN A 379 -25.48 -3.51 7.77
CA ASN A 379 -26.20 -4.44 6.89
C ASN A 379 -27.55 -3.84 6.48
N ILE A 380 -28.17 -4.45 5.48
CA ILE A 380 -29.56 -4.15 5.08
C ILE A 380 -30.46 -4.96 6.00
N GLU A 381 -31.50 -4.35 6.53
CA GLU A 381 -32.45 -5.00 7.43
C GLU A 381 -33.06 -6.26 6.78
N GLY A 382 -33.04 -7.36 7.50
CA GLY A 382 -33.51 -8.67 7.03
C GLY A 382 -32.49 -9.47 6.21
N ALA A 383 -31.31 -8.94 5.95
CA ALA A 383 -30.26 -9.68 5.24
C ALA A 383 -29.67 -10.82 6.08
N VAL A 384 -29.42 -11.95 5.44
CA VAL A 384 -28.72 -13.10 6.02
C VAL A 384 -27.27 -13.10 5.55
N ASN A 385 -26.34 -13.08 6.47
CA ASN A 385 -24.91 -13.08 6.11
C ASN A 385 -24.39 -14.49 5.84
N ILE A 386 -23.88 -14.67 4.64
CA ILE A 386 -23.21 -15.91 4.21
C ILE A 386 -22.00 -15.52 3.36
N PRO A 387 -20.80 -15.53 3.93
CA PRO A 387 -19.57 -15.17 3.21
C PRO A 387 -19.40 -15.93 1.91
N ILE A 388 -18.97 -15.25 0.85
CA ILE A 388 -18.81 -15.82 -0.49
C ILE A 388 -18.00 -17.14 -0.49
N ALA A 389 -16.99 -17.24 0.37
CA ALA A 389 -16.17 -18.44 0.50
C ALA A 389 -16.98 -19.70 0.84
N LYS A 390 -18.16 -19.54 1.45
CA LYS A 390 -19.07 -20.65 1.76
C LYS A 390 -19.74 -21.17 0.48
N PHE A 391 -20.24 -20.29 -0.38
CA PHE A 391 -20.82 -20.67 -1.67
C PHE A 391 -19.81 -21.34 -2.60
N MET A 392 -18.58 -20.87 -2.60
CA MET A 392 -17.52 -21.42 -3.46
C MET A 392 -17.05 -22.82 -3.04
N LYS A 393 -17.29 -23.21 -1.79
CA LYS A 393 -16.97 -24.55 -1.26
C LYS A 393 -18.10 -25.56 -1.42
N GLU A 394 -19.33 -25.10 -1.65
CA GLU A 394 -20.47 -26.01 -1.88
C GLU A 394 -20.22 -26.83 -3.15
N THR A 395 -20.13 -28.12 -2.99
CA THR A 395 -19.97 -29.09 -4.10
C THR A 395 -21.26 -29.21 -4.91
N GLN A 396 -21.13 -29.56 -6.20
CA GLN A 396 -22.31 -29.89 -7.02
C GLN A 396 -23.12 -31.01 -6.35
N PRO A 397 -24.45 -30.99 -6.47
CA PRO A 397 -25.28 -32.04 -5.94
C PRO A 397 -24.88 -33.40 -6.49
N PRO A 398 -25.05 -34.48 -5.72
CA PRO A 398 -24.84 -35.82 -6.21
C PRO A 398 -25.67 -36.08 -7.47
N SER A 399 -25.12 -36.90 -8.39
CA SER A 399 -25.73 -37.22 -9.68
C SER A 399 -27.06 -38.04 -9.58
N ASP A 400 -27.55 -38.31 -8.38
CA ASP A 400 -28.79 -39.04 -8.09
C ASP A 400 -30.08 -38.16 -8.06
N GLY A 401 -29.97 -36.88 -8.37
CA GLY A 401 -31.11 -35.97 -8.48
C GLY A 401 -31.70 -35.46 -7.15
N THR A 402 -31.18 -35.86 -6.03
CA THR A 402 -31.54 -35.30 -4.72
C THR A 402 -30.69 -34.07 -4.43
N GLN A 403 -31.23 -32.87 -4.62
CA GLN A 403 -30.56 -31.63 -4.19
C GLN A 403 -30.76 -31.46 -2.67
N PRO A 404 -29.70 -31.62 -1.85
CA PRO A 404 -29.81 -31.22 -0.46
C PRO A 404 -30.03 -29.72 -0.41
N GLN A 405 -31.15 -29.30 0.18
CA GLN A 405 -31.44 -27.89 0.39
C GLN A 405 -30.32 -27.28 1.27
N PRO A 406 -29.69 -26.16 0.85
CA PRO A 406 -28.63 -25.55 1.64
C PRO A 406 -29.15 -25.21 3.06
N GLU A 407 -28.31 -25.38 4.09
CA GLU A 407 -28.66 -25.10 5.48
C GLU A 407 -29.19 -23.66 5.73
N TRP A 408 -28.73 -22.71 4.90
CA TRP A 408 -29.13 -21.32 5.00
C TRP A 408 -30.48 -21.02 4.34
N LEU A 409 -31.00 -21.91 3.50
CA LEU A 409 -32.30 -21.76 2.86
C LEU A 409 -33.39 -22.31 3.80
N PRO A 410 -34.35 -21.49 4.25
CA PRO A 410 -35.41 -21.96 5.14
C PRO A 410 -36.18 -23.13 4.55
N ALA A 411 -36.47 -24.15 5.35
CA ALA A 411 -37.14 -25.39 4.90
C ALA A 411 -38.52 -25.15 4.24
N GLN A 412 -39.17 -24.03 4.57
CA GLN A 412 -40.51 -23.66 4.01
C GLN A 412 -40.40 -22.42 3.10
N PHE A 413 -39.23 -22.16 2.52
CA PHE A 413 -39.06 -21.02 1.61
C PHE A 413 -39.77 -21.32 0.27
N PRO A 414 -40.70 -20.45 -0.19
CA PRO A 414 -41.49 -20.73 -1.40
C PRO A 414 -40.61 -20.92 -2.65
N ASP A 415 -40.99 -21.85 -3.51
CA ASP A 415 -40.18 -22.22 -4.69
C ASP A 415 -39.96 -21.08 -5.68
N GLU A 416 -40.87 -20.13 -5.75
CA GLU A 416 -40.84 -18.98 -6.65
C GLU A 416 -40.31 -17.69 -5.96
N ALA A 417 -40.14 -17.71 -4.64
CA ALA A 417 -39.71 -16.54 -3.90
C ALA A 417 -38.28 -16.10 -4.29
N PRO A 418 -38.05 -14.84 -4.60
CA PRO A 418 -36.78 -14.37 -5.12
C PRO A 418 -35.65 -14.38 -4.07
N ILE A 419 -34.45 -14.60 -4.55
CA ILE A 419 -33.20 -14.49 -3.78
C ILE A 419 -32.38 -13.34 -4.36
N TYR A 420 -32.05 -12.39 -3.52
CA TYR A 420 -31.19 -11.26 -3.86
C TYR A 420 -29.85 -11.40 -3.16
N LEU A 421 -28.78 -10.99 -3.81
CA LEU A 421 -27.43 -11.03 -3.26
C LEU A 421 -26.84 -9.62 -3.21
N VAL A 422 -26.11 -9.34 -2.15
CA VAL A 422 -25.41 -8.07 -2.00
C VAL A 422 -24.00 -8.31 -1.50
N CYS A 423 -23.04 -7.55 -2.05
CA CYS A 423 -21.68 -7.47 -1.52
C CYS A 423 -21.26 -6.01 -1.37
N ARG A 424 -19.98 -5.74 -1.20
CA ARG A 424 -19.49 -4.38 -0.98
C ARG A 424 -19.73 -3.45 -2.18
N VAL A 425 -19.35 -3.88 -3.41
CA VAL A 425 -19.36 -3.06 -4.63
C VAL A 425 -20.01 -3.73 -5.84
N GLY A 426 -20.63 -4.89 -5.68
CA GLY A 426 -21.33 -5.60 -6.76
C GLY A 426 -20.48 -6.54 -7.61
N ASN A 427 -19.33 -7.02 -7.11
CA ASN A 427 -18.48 -8.02 -7.78
C ASN A 427 -18.75 -9.43 -7.24
N ASP A 428 -18.54 -9.66 -5.94
CA ASP A 428 -18.72 -10.96 -5.30
C ASP A 428 -20.17 -11.44 -5.35
N SER A 429 -21.13 -10.51 -5.29
CA SER A 429 -22.55 -10.84 -5.41
C SER A 429 -22.89 -11.43 -6.77
N GLN A 430 -22.25 -10.97 -7.87
CA GLN A 430 -22.42 -11.58 -9.19
C GLN A 430 -21.86 -13.01 -9.24
N LEU A 431 -20.67 -13.23 -8.67
CA LEU A 431 -20.06 -14.57 -8.60
C LEU A 431 -20.95 -15.54 -7.81
N ALA A 432 -21.44 -15.08 -6.64
CA ALA A 432 -22.33 -15.89 -5.81
C ALA A 432 -23.69 -16.14 -6.51
N THR A 433 -24.27 -15.15 -7.19
CA THR A 433 -25.49 -15.30 -7.98
C THR A 433 -25.33 -16.36 -9.06
N LYS A 434 -24.27 -16.28 -9.85
CA LYS A 434 -23.95 -17.28 -10.87
C LYS A 434 -23.81 -18.66 -10.25
N ARG A 435 -23.09 -18.78 -9.14
CA ARG A 435 -22.88 -20.04 -8.44
C ARG A 435 -24.21 -20.67 -7.98
N LEU A 436 -25.15 -19.88 -7.42
CA LEU A 436 -26.45 -20.37 -6.98
C LEU A 436 -27.29 -20.85 -8.16
N LYS A 437 -27.24 -20.19 -9.31
CA LYS A 437 -27.88 -20.64 -10.55
C LYS A 437 -27.27 -21.94 -11.08
N ASP A 438 -25.93 -22.04 -11.09
CA ASP A 438 -25.21 -23.24 -11.49
C ASP A 438 -25.53 -24.45 -10.59
N LEU A 439 -25.91 -24.21 -9.33
CA LEU A 439 -26.40 -25.22 -8.39
C LEU A 439 -27.91 -25.54 -8.59
N GLY A 440 -28.59 -24.90 -9.54
CA GLY A 440 -30.00 -25.14 -9.85
C GLY A 440 -31.02 -24.56 -8.86
N LEU A 441 -30.57 -23.66 -7.99
CA LEU A 441 -31.46 -23.04 -6.97
C LEU A 441 -32.46 -22.03 -7.56
N ASP A 442 -32.32 -21.68 -8.84
CA ASP A 442 -33.26 -20.89 -9.61
C ASP A 442 -34.50 -21.68 -10.05
N ASN A 443 -34.59 -22.98 -9.71
CA ASN A 443 -35.70 -23.85 -10.05
C ASN A 443 -36.04 -23.84 -11.57
N ASN A 444 -34.98 -23.96 -12.41
CA ASN A 444 -35.10 -23.85 -13.87
C ASN A 444 -35.70 -22.50 -14.32
N GLY A 445 -35.30 -21.40 -13.72
CA GLY A 445 -35.71 -20.05 -14.04
C GLY A 445 -37.06 -19.61 -13.45
N LYS A 446 -37.73 -20.44 -12.63
CA LYS A 446 -38.95 -20.05 -11.92
C LYS A 446 -38.69 -19.10 -10.75
N ARG A 447 -37.52 -19.23 -10.10
CA ARG A 447 -37.10 -18.35 -9.03
C ARG A 447 -36.11 -17.33 -9.56
N PHE A 448 -36.37 -16.05 -9.33
CA PHE A 448 -35.39 -15.02 -9.58
C PHE A 448 -34.22 -15.16 -8.60
N ILE A 449 -32.99 -15.21 -9.12
CA ILE A 449 -31.75 -15.06 -8.36
C ILE A 449 -30.94 -13.99 -9.02
N GLY A 450 -30.69 -12.88 -8.31
CA GLY A 450 -29.98 -11.74 -8.86
C GLY A 450 -29.25 -10.92 -7.80
N ASP A 451 -28.40 -10.00 -8.25
CA ASP A 451 -27.58 -9.17 -7.36
C ASP A 451 -28.09 -7.71 -7.29
N ILE A 452 -27.75 -7.04 -6.18
CA ILE A 452 -27.93 -5.59 -6.06
C ILE A 452 -26.73 -4.92 -6.72
N GLU A 453 -26.99 -4.25 -7.84
CA GLU A 453 -25.97 -3.56 -8.63
C GLU A 453 -25.25 -2.49 -7.79
N GLY A 454 -23.89 -2.53 -7.83
CA GLY A 454 -23.05 -1.64 -7.04
C GLY A 454 -23.03 -1.92 -5.52
N GLY A 455 -23.77 -2.94 -5.06
CA GLY A 455 -23.71 -3.46 -3.69
C GLY A 455 -24.05 -2.44 -2.60
N MET A 456 -23.42 -2.58 -1.43
CA MET A 456 -23.60 -1.68 -0.29
C MET A 456 -23.18 -0.23 -0.60
N LYS A 457 -22.25 -0.03 -1.51
CA LYS A 457 -21.88 1.31 -1.99
C LYS A 457 -23.04 2.01 -2.67
N ALA A 458 -23.73 1.31 -3.57
CA ALA A 458 -24.92 1.83 -4.23
C ALA A 458 -26.07 2.02 -3.24
N TRP A 459 -26.23 1.10 -2.29
CA TRP A 459 -27.23 1.23 -1.22
C TRP A 459 -27.07 2.52 -0.44
N LYS A 460 -25.84 2.83 0.02
CA LYS A 460 -25.54 4.11 0.68
C LYS A 460 -25.92 5.32 -0.15
N HIS A 461 -25.63 5.32 -1.44
CA HIS A 461 -25.89 6.47 -2.29
C HIS A 461 -27.36 6.62 -2.71
N GLN A 462 -28.10 5.52 -2.86
CA GLN A 462 -29.43 5.51 -3.45
C GLN A 462 -30.56 5.36 -2.41
N VAL A 463 -30.27 4.74 -1.24
CA VAL A 463 -31.31 4.35 -0.29
C VAL A 463 -31.06 4.93 1.11
N ASP A 464 -29.88 4.72 1.67
CA ASP A 464 -29.54 5.15 3.03
C ASP A 464 -28.19 5.87 3.10
N PRO A 465 -28.18 7.20 2.96
CA PRO A 465 -26.95 8.00 3.04
C PRO A 465 -26.25 7.94 4.41
N THR A 466 -26.93 7.48 5.46
CA THR A 466 -26.38 7.37 6.83
C THR A 466 -25.57 6.09 7.05
N LEU A 467 -25.65 5.15 6.09
CA LEU A 467 -24.95 3.86 6.20
C LEU A 467 -23.45 4.06 6.38
N PRO A 468 -22.84 3.50 7.44
CA PRO A 468 -21.38 3.57 7.63
C PRO A 468 -20.68 2.61 6.66
N PHE A 469 -20.45 3.10 5.43
CA PHE A 469 -19.73 2.33 4.42
C PHE A 469 -18.22 2.51 4.58
N THR A 470 -17.50 1.41 4.78
CA THR A 470 -16.04 1.33 4.95
C THR A 470 -15.36 0.65 3.77
#